data_da193da30a9f940cf5f510ff5270dbc5
#
_entry.id   da193da30a9f940cf5f510ff5270dbc5
#
_cell.length_a   1.000
_cell.length_b   1.000
_cell.length_c   1.000
_cell.angle_alpha   90.00
_cell.angle_beta   90.00
_cell.angle_gamma   90.00
#
_symmetry.space_group_name_H-M   'P 1'
#
loop_
_entity.id
_entity.type
_entity.pdbx_description
1 polymer ?
#
loop_
_entity_poly.entity_id
_entity_poly.type
_entity_poly.pdbx_seq_one_letter_code
_entity_poly.pdbx_strand_id
1 'polypeptide(L)'
;MNLLTKYLFYLLIFTSVKVTYGFEIEDIPVQDEGRIKPLDTFARNHLLAFYGKRSLKDMDLTATDWLMNLILDPHNGRKQKIFNVRNPDVIASLLMEWTTEHKYSFNDIAPMLTGQSAMLASIDQKPNKDRTVFEKQLLELSRNVLRFEEISYLKALKLIPPGNDNVSGEWMSPYDFILTGLPMNQYQEKLLGSLQAYLSGRLAKEEHTMQKALLDYENALMSFPNKQFEIDTLRKETWMN
;
A
#
# COMPACT_ATOMS: atom_id res chain seq x y z
N MET A 1 -32.43 47.43 5.70
CA MET A 1 -31.45 46.52 5.10
C MET A 1 -32.21 45.64 4.12
N ASN A 2 -32.06 45.93 2.81
CA ASN A 2 -32.87 45.34 1.73
C ASN A 2 -32.64 43.83 1.64
N LEU A 3 -33.69 43.09 1.26
CA LEU A 3 -33.65 41.64 1.05
C LEU A 3 -32.46 41.21 0.14
N LEU A 4 -32.17 42.02 -0.88
CA LEU A 4 -31.03 41.83 -1.79
C LEU A 4 -29.68 41.80 -1.07
N THR A 5 -29.48 42.63 -0.05
CA THR A 5 -28.22 42.71 0.72
C THR A 5 -28.04 41.46 1.60
N LYS A 6 -29.15 40.89 2.11
CA LYS A 6 -29.12 39.62 2.83
C LYS A 6 -28.74 38.44 1.93
N TYR A 7 -29.30 38.36 0.74
CA TYR A 7 -28.95 37.29 -0.22
C TYR A 7 -27.52 37.40 -0.73
N LEU A 8 -27.01 38.65 -0.93
CA LEU A 8 -25.63 38.87 -1.32
C LEU A 8 -24.66 38.43 -0.20
N PHE A 9 -25.01 38.65 1.06
CA PHE A 9 -24.23 38.24 2.23
C PHE A 9 -24.21 36.71 2.40
N TYR A 10 -25.33 36.05 2.15
CA TYR A 10 -25.39 34.57 2.14
C TYR A 10 -24.64 33.97 0.93
N LEU A 11 -24.65 34.62 -0.24
CA LEU A 11 -23.91 34.18 -1.40
C LEU A 11 -22.38 34.32 -1.19
N LEU A 12 -21.92 35.34 -0.47
CA LEU A 12 -20.51 35.56 -0.14
C LEU A 12 -19.97 34.58 0.91
N ILE A 13 -20.83 34.05 1.77
CA ILE A 13 -20.44 33.05 2.76
C ILE A 13 -20.27 31.65 2.13
N PHE A 14 -20.95 31.39 1.00
CA PHE A 14 -20.82 30.11 0.28
C PHE A 14 -19.60 30.04 -0.67
N THR A 15 -18.93 31.14 -0.90
CA THR A 15 -17.73 31.15 -1.77
C THR A 15 -16.46 31.25 -0.95
N SER A 16 -15.97 30.16 -0.44
CA SER A 16 -14.56 29.90 -0.10
C SER A 16 -14.32 29.18 1.22
N VAL A 17 -15.05 28.12 1.52
CA VAL A 17 -14.41 27.06 2.29
C VAL A 17 -13.63 26.23 1.28
N LYS A 18 -12.43 26.66 0.93
CA LYS A 18 -11.41 25.70 0.50
C LYS A 18 -11.21 24.80 1.70
N VAL A 19 -11.88 23.66 1.71
CA VAL A 19 -11.48 22.56 2.59
C VAL A 19 -10.08 22.19 2.11
N THR A 20 -9.08 22.78 2.72
CA THR A 20 -7.70 22.33 2.61
C THR A 20 -7.71 21.01 3.39
N TYR A 21 -7.98 19.91 2.69
CA TYR A 21 -7.68 18.60 3.22
C TYR A 21 -6.18 18.58 3.53
N GLY A 22 -5.82 18.39 4.79
CA GLY A 22 -4.45 18.18 5.21
C GLY A 22 -3.82 17.03 4.41
N PHE A 23 -2.50 16.91 4.47
CA PHE A 23 -1.81 15.74 3.91
C PHE A 23 -2.09 14.55 4.82
N GLU A 24 -2.64 13.49 4.23
CA GLU A 24 -3.03 12.28 4.95
C GLU A 24 -2.07 11.13 4.64
N ILE A 25 -2.14 10.06 5.41
CA ILE A 25 -1.31 8.86 5.20
C ILE A 25 -1.55 8.25 3.82
N GLU A 26 -2.77 8.35 3.31
CA GLU A 26 -3.23 7.93 1.99
C GLU A 26 -2.46 8.60 0.86
N ASP A 27 -2.01 9.84 1.06
CA ASP A 27 -1.34 10.67 0.06
C ASP A 27 0.16 10.39 -0.08
N ILE A 28 0.75 9.61 0.84
CA ILE A 28 2.16 9.28 0.81
C ILE A 28 2.53 8.65 -0.54
N PRO A 29 3.53 9.22 -1.27
CA PRO A 29 3.94 8.68 -2.55
C PRO A 29 4.69 7.36 -2.38
N VAL A 30 4.32 6.38 -3.20
CA VAL A 30 4.97 5.07 -3.31
C VAL A 30 5.32 4.81 -4.76
N GLN A 31 6.55 4.42 -5.06
CA GLN A 31 6.88 3.92 -6.37
C GLN A 31 6.54 2.43 -6.46
N ASP A 32 5.67 2.09 -7.39
CA ASP A 32 5.25 0.72 -7.65
C ASP A 32 5.06 0.52 -9.16
N GLU A 33 5.65 -0.56 -9.72
CA GLU A 33 5.64 -0.87 -11.15
C GLU A 33 6.14 0.29 -12.03
N GLY A 34 7.16 1.01 -11.58
CA GLY A 34 7.75 2.14 -12.30
C GLY A 34 6.95 3.44 -12.24
N ARG A 35 5.82 3.48 -11.56
CA ARG A 35 4.96 4.66 -11.39
C ARG A 35 4.92 5.10 -9.93
N ILE A 36 4.94 6.42 -9.70
CA ILE A 36 4.67 6.99 -8.38
C ILE A 36 3.16 7.16 -8.24
N LYS A 37 2.60 6.61 -7.19
CA LYS A 37 1.16 6.60 -6.88
C LYS A 37 0.95 6.85 -5.39
N PRO A 38 -0.26 7.29 -4.95
CA PRO A 38 -0.59 7.39 -3.53
C PRO A 38 -0.57 6.04 -2.83
N LEU A 39 -0.27 6.04 -1.55
CA LEU A 39 -0.31 4.84 -0.70
C LEU A 39 -1.69 4.17 -0.73
N ASP A 40 -2.78 4.95 -0.79
CA ASP A 40 -4.14 4.42 -0.94
C ASP A 40 -4.29 3.62 -2.24
N THR A 41 -3.83 4.15 -3.38
CA THR A 41 -3.85 3.41 -4.66
C THR A 41 -3.03 2.11 -4.57
N PHE A 42 -1.84 2.17 -3.95
CA PHE A 42 -1.02 0.99 -3.71
C PHE A 42 -1.78 -0.06 -2.88
N ALA A 43 -2.33 0.35 -1.73
CA ALA A 43 -3.07 -0.54 -0.84
C ALA A 43 -4.30 -1.16 -1.51
N ARG A 44 -5.10 -0.37 -2.23
CA ARG A 44 -6.29 -0.83 -2.97
C ARG A 44 -5.95 -1.83 -4.07
N ASN A 45 -4.87 -1.61 -4.81
CA ASN A 45 -4.47 -2.50 -5.89
C ASN A 45 -4.03 -3.86 -5.35
N HIS A 46 -3.23 -3.88 -4.29
CA HIS A 46 -2.81 -5.14 -3.68
C HIS A 46 -3.96 -5.86 -2.97
N LEU A 47 -4.83 -5.13 -2.26
CA LEU A 47 -6.01 -5.72 -1.66
C LEU A 47 -6.98 -6.29 -2.72
N LEU A 48 -7.12 -5.61 -3.86
CA LEU A 48 -7.89 -6.13 -5.00
C LEU A 48 -7.30 -7.44 -5.52
N ALA A 49 -5.97 -7.53 -5.65
CA ALA A 49 -5.28 -8.74 -6.12
C ALA A 49 -5.45 -9.91 -5.13
N PHE A 50 -5.37 -9.65 -3.83
CA PHE A 50 -5.46 -10.69 -2.80
C PHE A 50 -6.90 -11.08 -2.48
N TYR A 51 -7.75 -10.08 -2.22
CA TYR A 51 -9.09 -10.26 -1.68
C TYR A 51 -10.21 -10.19 -2.73
N GLY A 52 -9.90 -9.62 -3.91
CA GLY A 52 -10.89 -9.39 -4.97
C GLY A 52 -11.76 -8.15 -4.75
N LYS A 53 -11.48 -7.32 -3.74
CA LYS A 53 -12.16 -6.05 -3.46
C LYS A 53 -11.11 -5.00 -3.05
N ARG A 54 -11.44 -3.71 -3.24
CA ARG A 54 -10.56 -2.58 -2.90
C ARG A 54 -10.69 -2.06 -1.47
N SER A 55 -11.47 -2.73 -0.62
CA SER A 55 -11.67 -2.42 0.80
C SER A 55 -12.21 -3.64 1.54
N LEU A 56 -12.02 -3.70 2.84
CA LEU A 56 -12.54 -4.73 3.73
C LEU A 56 -13.78 -4.22 4.48
N LYS A 57 -14.85 -3.90 3.73
CA LYS A 57 -16.10 -3.35 4.31
C LYS A 57 -16.69 -4.23 5.40
N ASP A 58 -16.54 -5.54 5.28
CA ASP A 58 -17.02 -6.50 6.27
C ASP A 58 -16.28 -6.38 7.63
N MET A 59 -15.12 -5.70 7.64
CA MET A 59 -14.29 -5.43 8.83
C MET A 59 -14.22 -3.95 9.17
N ASP A 60 -14.98 -3.09 8.48
CA ASP A 60 -14.93 -1.62 8.59
C ASP A 60 -13.53 -1.04 8.42
N LEU A 61 -12.75 -1.60 7.47
CA LEU A 61 -11.39 -1.19 7.17
C LEU A 61 -11.27 -0.67 5.74
N THR A 62 -10.63 0.49 5.60
CA THR A 62 -10.12 0.96 4.30
C THR A 62 -8.94 0.10 3.85
N ALA A 63 -8.52 0.24 2.60
CA ALA A 63 -7.32 -0.46 2.12
C ALA A 63 -6.05 0.04 2.83
N THR A 64 -5.98 1.34 3.10
CA THR A 64 -4.85 1.95 3.82
C THR A 64 -4.81 1.49 5.28
N ASP A 65 -5.97 1.40 5.97
CA ASP A 65 -6.03 0.84 7.32
C ASP A 65 -5.56 -0.60 7.37
N TRP A 66 -6.00 -1.42 6.41
CA TRP A 66 -5.53 -2.80 6.28
C TRP A 66 -4.00 -2.86 6.11
N LEU A 67 -3.45 -2.04 5.21
CA LEU A 67 -2.01 -1.98 4.95
C LEU A 67 -1.24 -1.55 6.21
N MET A 68 -1.70 -0.51 6.90
CA MET A 68 -1.06 -0.03 8.14
C MET A 68 -1.12 -1.08 9.25
N ASN A 69 -2.23 -1.77 9.39
CA ASN A 69 -2.37 -2.84 10.37
C ASN A 69 -1.43 -4.03 10.06
N LEU A 70 -1.26 -4.38 8.76
CA LEU A 70 -0.32 -5.40 8.34
C LEU A 70 1.14 -5.03 8.65
N ILE A 71 1.51 -3.76 8.44
CA ILE A 71 2.86 -3.25 8.70
C ILE A 71 3.15 -3.20 10.20
N LEU A 72 2.18 -2.74 11.00
CA LEU A 72 2.36 -2.56 12.45
C LEU A 72 2.29 -3.88 13.23
N ASP A 73 1.49 -4.83 12.76
CA ASP A 73 1.33 -6.15 13.36
C ASP A 73 1.31 -7.25 12.29
N PRO A 74 2.47 -7.56 11.68
CA PRO A 74 2.57 -8.60 10.65
C PRO A 74 2.11 -9.98 11.15
N HIS A 75 2.30 -10.27 12.44
CA HIS A 75 1.91 -11.56 13.01
C HIS A 75 0.39 -11.77 12.94
N ASN A 76 -0.41 -10.80 13.33
CA ASN A 76 -1.86 -10.88 13.22
C ASN A 76 -2.34 -10.63 11.78
N GLY A 77 -1.69 -9.75 11.02
CA GLY A 77 -1.97 -9.54 9.60
C GLY A 77 -1.90 -10.82 8.77
N ARG A 78 -0.93 -11.70 9.04
CA ARG A 78 -0.76 -13.00 8.37
C ARG A 78 -1.85 -14.03 8.69
N LYS A 79 -2.62 -13.84 9.75
CA LYS A 79 -3.77 -14.69 10.13
C LYS A 79 -5.07 -14.25 9.46
N GLN A 80 -5.12 -13.05 8.89
CA GLN A 80 -6.31 -12.55 8.22
C GLN A 80 -6.57 -13.34 6.94
N LYS A 81 -7.82 -13.78 6.74
CA LYS A 81 -8.26 -14.54 5.57
C LYS A 81 -8.52 -13.61 4.39
N ILE A 82 -7.47 -13.13 3.73
CA ILE A 82 -7.56 -12.17 2.63
C ILE A 82 -7.32 -12.77 1.25
N PHE A 83 -6.77 -13.99 1.15
CA PHE A 83 -6.54 -14.63 -0.14
C PHE A 83 -7.83 -15.30 -0.62
N ASN A 84 -8.45 -14.69 -1.64
CA ASN A 84 -9.67 -15.20 -2.25
C ASN A 84 -9.34 -16.20 -3.38
N VAL A 85 -9.41 -17.49 -3.09
CA VAL A 85 -9.10 -18.56 -4.05
C VAL A 85 -10.40 -19.28 -4.42
N ARG A 86 -10.86 -19.08 -5.67
CA ARG A 86 -12.15 -19.60 -6.16
C ARG A 86 -12.03 -20.89 -6.98
N ASN A 87 -10.83 -21.36 -7.22
CA ASN A 87 -10.60 -22.61 -7.97
C ASN A 87 -10.33 -23.74 -6.97
N PRO A 88 -11.23 -24.74 -6.88
CA PRO A 88 -11.05 -25.86 -5.96
C PRO A 88 -9.82 -26.70 -6.30
N ASP A 89 -9.44 -26.80 -7.58
CA ASP A 89 -8.26 -27.57 -7.99
C ASP A 89 -6.96 -26.96 -7.46
N VAL A 90 -6.90 -25.61 -7.34
CA VAL A 90 -5.76 -24.93 -6.73
C VAL A 90 -5.65 -25.28 -5.25
N ILE A 91 -6.75 -25.27 -4.52
CA ILE A 91 -6.77 -25.63 -3.09
C ILE A 91 -6.46 -27.12 -2.88
N ALA A 92 -7.04 -27.99 -3.71
CA ALA A 92 -6.75 -29.43 -3.67
C ALA A 92 -5.26 -29.72 -3.96
N SER A 93 -4.63 -29.02 -4.90
CA SER A 93 -3.20 -29.17 -5.20
C SER A 93 -2.30 -28.78 -4.03
N LEU A 94 -2.76 -27.90 -3.16
CA LEU A 94 -2.10 -27.47 -1.92
C LEU A 94 -2.41 -28.40 -0.74
N LEU A 95 -3.17 -29.47 -0.95
CA LEU A 95 -3.62 -30.40 0.10
C LEU A 95 -4.40 -29.70 1.23
N MET A 96 -5.14 -28.64 0.86
CA MET A 96 -5.94 -27.84 1.77
C MET A 96 -7.42 -28.16 1.64
N GLU A 97 -8.18 -27.90 2.70
CA GLU A 97 -9.63 -28.06 2.69
C GLU A 97 -10.31 -26.92 1.94
N TRP A 98 -11.29 -27.27 1.08
CA TRP A 98 -12.12 -26.31 0.39
C TRP A 98 -13.15 -25.71 1.34
N THR A 99 -13.11 -24.39 1.54
CA THR A 99 -14.03 -23.67 2.41
C THR A 99 -15.13 -22.96 1.61
N THR A 100 -16.31 -22.80 2.19
CA THR A 100 -17.43 -22.10 1.56
C THR A 100 -17.16 -20.60 1.35
N GLU A 101 -16.30 -20.01 2.19
CA GLU A 101 -15.90 -18.60 2.09
C GLU A 101 -14.86 -18.35 0.99
N HIS A 102 -14.17 -19.40 0.52
CA HIS A 102 -13.06 -19.32 -0.46
C HIS A 102 -11.94 -18.38 -0.05
N LYS A 103 -11.80 -18.14 1.25
CA LYS A 103 -10.83 -17.21 1.83
C LYS A 103 -9.87 -17.94 2.74
N TYR A 104 -8.60 -17.66 2.55
CA TYR A 104 -7.49 -18.29 3.25
C TYR A 104 -6.54 -17.23 3.77
N SER A 105 -5.80 -17.54 4.82
CA SER A 105 -4.77 -16.68 5.38
C SER A 105 -3.40 -16.94 4.73
N PHE A 106 -2.47 -16.00 4.92
CA PHE A 106 -1.07 -16.22 4.54
C PHE A 106 -0.50 -17.46 5.24
N ASN A 107 -0.79 -17.63 6.54
CA ASN A 107 -0.28 -18.75 7.32
C ASN A 107 -0.81 -20.11 6.84
N ASP A 108 -2.00 -20.14 6.22
CA ASP A 108 -2.55 -21.39 5.66
C ASP A 108 -1.85 -21.73 4.32
N ILE A 109 -1.64 -20.73 3.45
CA ILE A 109 -1.21 -20.97 2.06
C ILE A 109 0.30 -21.05 1.91
N ALA A 110 1.06 -20.16 2.55
CA ALA A 110 2.49 -20.00 2.29
C ALA A 110 3.30 -21.29 2.54
N PRO A 111 3.09 -22.06 3.62
CA PRO A 111 3.78 -23.33 3.83
C PRO A 111 3.49 -24.36 2.73
N MET A 112 2.24 -24.42 2.23
CA MET A 112 1.82 -25.36 1.21
C MET A 112 2.44 -25.01 -0.16
N LEU A 113 2.51 -23.72 -0.51
CA LEU A 113 3.19 -23.26 -1.74
C LEU A 113 4.69 -23.57 -1.73
N THR A 114 5.33 -23.48 -0.57
CA THR A 114 6.75 -23.86 -0.42
C THR A 114 6.98 -25.33 -0.84
N GLY A 115 6.07 -26.22 -0.47
CA GLY A 115 6.08 -27.63 -0.89
C GLY A 115 5.87 -27.85 -2.38
N GLN A 116 5.35 -26.85 -3.11
CA GLN A 116 5.05 -26.89 -4.55
C GLN A 116 6.10 -26.18 -5.43
N SER A 117 7.25 -25.81 -4.86
CA SER A 117 8.25 -24.97 -5.54
C SER A 117 8.72 -25.54 -6.89
N ALA A 118 8.94 -26.87 -6.98
CA ALA A 118 9.35 -27.52 -8.23
C ALA A 118 8.26 -27.44 -9.31
N MET A 119 6.98 -27.62 -8.94
CA MET A 119 5.84 -27.51 -9.86
C MET A 119 5.68 -26.05 -10.31
N LEU A 120 5.76 -25.10 -9.41
CA LEU A 120 5.69 -23.66 -9.73
C LEU A 120 6.80 -23.24 -10.70
N ALA A 121 8.04 -23.69 -10.48
CA ALA A 121 9.16 -23.44 -11.38
C ALA A 121 8.91 -24.03 -12.79
N SER A 122 8.37 -25.23 -12.87
CA SER A 122 7.99 -25.88 -14.14
C SER A 122 6.89 -25.09 -14.87
N ILE A 123 5.88 -24.61 -14.15
CA ILE A 123 4.80 -23.80 -14.74
C ILE A 123 5.34 -22.45 -15.22
N ASP A 124 6.23 -21.82 -14.46
CA ASP A 124 6.77 -20.50 -14.82
C ASP A 124 7.62 -20.52 -16.09
N GLN A 125 8.27 -21.64 -16.39
CA GLN A 125 9.01 -21.85 -17.64
C GLN A 125 8.09 -21.99 -18.88
N LYS A 126 6.80 -22.32 -18.70
CA LYS A 126 5.86 -22.43 -19.82
C LYS A 126 5.48 -21.05 -20.36
N PRO A 127 5.40 -20.86 -21.69
CA PRO A 127 4.79 -19.66 -22.25
C PRO A 127 3.37 -19.46 -21.74
N ASN A 128 2.96 -18.22 -21.48
CA ASN A 128 1.65 -17.92 -20.88
C ASN A 128 0.46 -18.49 -21.67
N LYS A 129 0.58 -18.55 -23.00
CA LYS A 129 -0.45 -19.12 -23.89
C LYS A 129 -0.65 -20.62 -23.68
N ASP A 130 0.39 -21.33 -23.24
CA ASP A 130 0.40 -22.80 -23.10
C ASP A 130 0.05 -23.25 -21.67
N ARG A 131 -0.11 -22.29 -20.74
CA ARG A 131 -0.54 -22.55 -19.35
C ARG A 131 -2.04 -22.79 -19.29
N THR A 132 -2.45 -23.83 -18.59
CA THR A 132 -3.86 -24.08 -18.26
C THR A 132 -4.41 -23.01 -17.32
N VAL A 133 -5.72 -22.97 -17.14
CA VAL A 133 -6.38 -22.06 -16.17
C VAL A 133 -5.87 -22.32 -14.74
N PHE A 134 -5.77 -23.60 -14.36
CA PHE A 134 -5.22 -24.03 -13.08
C PHE A 134 -3.78 -23.51 -12.88
N GLU A 135 -2.91 -23.71 -13.84
CA GLU A 135 -1.50 -23.28 -13.75
C GLU A 135 -1.36 -21.76 -13.63
N LYS A 136 -2.16 -21.02 -14.38
CA LYS A 136 -2.18 -19.54 -14.27
C LYS A 136 -2.59 -19.08 -12.88
N GLN A 137 -3.66 -19.66 -12.33
CA GLN A 137 -4.19 -19.27 -11.02
C GLN A 137 -3.29 -19.72 -9.87
N LEU A 138 -2.66 -20.88 -9.95
CA LEU A 138 -1.69 -21.32 -8.95
C LEU A 138 -0.45 -20.40 -8.93
N LEU A 139 0.04 -20.02 -10.10
CA LEU A 139 1.17 -19.11 -10.24
C LEU A 139 0.81 -17.69 -9.76
N GLU A 140 -0.40 -17.22 -10.07
CA GLU A 140 -0.91 -15.94 -9.58
C GLU A 140 -1.01 -15.94 -8.04
N LEU A 141 -1.58 -17.00 -7.46
CA LEU A 141 -1.65 -17.15 -6.01
C LEU A 141 -0.25 -17.12 -5.37
N SER A 142 0.71 -17.83 -5.95
CA SER A 142 2.10 -17.85 -5.47
C SER A 142 2.72 -16.45 -5.51
N ARG A 143 2.53 -15.69 -6.58
CA ARG A 143 3.01 -14.31 -6.72
C ARG A 143 2.34 -13.37 -5.70
N ASN A 144 1.04 -13.52 -5.50
CA ASN A 144 0.28 -12.74 -4.53
C ASN A 144 0.75 -13.01 -3.08
N VAL A 145 1.02 -14.26 -2.73
CA VAL A 145 1.54 -14.64 -1.40
C VAL A 145 2.95 -14.06 -1.19
N LEU A 146 3.83 -14.16 -2.17
CA LEU A 146 5.15 -13.56 -2.12
C LEU A 146 5.06 -12.02 -1.97
N ARG A 147 4.19 -11.38 -2.76
CA ARG A 147 3.99 -9.93 -2.70
C ARG A 147 3.45 -9.48 -1.35
N PHE A 148 2.51 -10.23 -0.77
CA PHE A 148 2.01 -9.97 0.59
C PHE A 148 3.13 -10.06 1.63
N GLU A 149 4.00 -11.05 1.52
CA GLU A 149 5.16 -11.19 2.40
C GLU A 149 6.11 -9.99 2.27
N GLU A 150 6.44 -9.59 1.05
CA GLU A 150 7.28 -8.41 0.79
C GLU A 150 6.67 -7.13 1.36
N ILE A 151 5.35 -6.95 1.28
CA ILE A 151 4.64 -5.82 1.90
C ILE A 151 4.77 -5.89 3.42
N SER A 152 4.54 -7.07 4.02
CA SER A 152 4.59 -7.25 5.47
C SER A 152 5.95 -6.96 6.10
N TYR A 153 7.02 -7.01 5.29
CA TYR A 153 8.39 -6.66 5.69
C TYR A 153 8.87 -5.29 5.16
N LEU A 154 7.96 -4.44 4.68
CA LEU A 154 8.27 -3.14 4.07
C LEU A 154 9.19 -3.23 2.82
N LYS A 155 9.36 -4.41 2.24
CA LYS A 155 10.25 -4.68 1.10
C LYS A 155 9.66 -4.18 -0.22
N ALA A 156 8.33 -4.30 -0.36
CA ALA A 156 7.62 -3.83 -1.53
C ALA A 156 7.26 -2.34 -1.49
N LEU A 157 7.41 -1.67 -0.34
CA LEU A 157 7.04 -0.28 -0.15
C LEU A 157 8.22 0.64 -0.47
N LYS A 158 8.37 1.02 -1.74
CA LYS A 158 9.41 1.96 -2.18
C LYS A 158 9.00 3.40 -1.84
N LEU A 159 9.29 3.83 -0.61
CA LEU A 159 8.89 5.11 -0.02
C LEU A 159 10.00 6.16 -0.03
N ILE A 160 11.24 5.76 -0.29
CA ILE A 160 12.42 6.61 -0.17
C ILE A 160 12.85 7.06 -1.57
N PRO A 161 12.65 8.35 -1.92
CA PRO A 161 13.09 8.88 -3.20
C PRO A 161 14.62 8.75 -3.36
N PRO A 162 15.10 8.66 -4.61
CA PRO A 162 16.53 8.58 -4.89
C PRO A 162 17.26 9.86 -4.44
N GLY A 163 18.47 9.71 -3.90
CA GLY A 163 19.36 10.85 -3.67
C GLY A 163 19.88 11.45 -4.99
N ASN A 164 20.57 12.60 -4.90
CA ASN A 164 21.10 13.31 -6.07
C ASN A 164 22.05 12.46 -6.94
N ASP A 165 22.67 11.45 -6.35
CA ASP A 165 23.67 10.60 -7.02
C ASP A 165 23.03 9.37 -7.70
N ASN A 166 21.72 9.15 -7.53
CA ASN A 166 21.03 8.00 -8.12
C ASN A 166 20.46 8.33 -9.49
N VAL A 167 21.18 7.95 -10.54
CA VAL A 167 20.82 8.20 -11.94
C VAL A 167 19.64 7.33 -12.40
N SER A 168 19.35 6.21 -11.73
CA SER A 168 18.29 5.28 -12.14
C SER A 168 16.88 5.80 -11.88
N GLY A 169 16.73 6.76 -10.97
CA GLY A 169 15.40 7.26 -10.56
C GLY A 169 14.57 6.25 -9.75
N GLU A 170 15.14 5.11 -9.40
CA GLU A 170 14.44 4.11 -8.59
C GLU A 170 14.41 4.50 -7.11
N TRP A 171 13.22 4.39 -6.54
CA TRP A 171 12.99 4.58 -5.12
C TRP A 171 13.40 3.31 -4.35
N MET A 172 13.82 3.50 -3.11
CA MET A 172 14.19 2.40 -2.22
C MET A 172 13.08 2.12 -1.22
N SER A 173 12.95 0.85 -0.83
CA SER A 173 12.16 0.49 0.33
C SER A 173 12.93 0.75 1.63
N PRO A 174 12.26 0.93 2.78
CA PRO A 174 12.93 1.00 4.07
C PRO A 174 13.78 -0.26 4.37
N TYR A 175 13.32 -1.42 3.92
CA TYR A 175 14.04 -2.68 4.06
C TYR A 175 15.37 -2.68 3.28
N ASP A 176 15.31 -2.35 1.98
CA ASP A 176 16.51 -2.33 1.13
C ASP A 176 17.50 -1.26 1.59
N PHE A 177 16.97 -0.13 2.06
CA PHE A 177 17.80 0.97 2.58
C PHE A 177 18.61 0.54 3.81
N ILE A 178 17.98 -0.17 4.76
CA ILE A 178 18.67 -0.71 5.94
C ILE A 178 19.72 -1.75 5.53
N LEU A 179 19.40 -2.63 4.57
CA LEU A 179 20.33 -3.67 4.13
C LEU A 179 21.54 -3.12 3.39
N THR A 180 21.39 -2.06 2.60
CA THR A 180 22.51 -1.49 1.85
C THR A 180 23.47 -0.70 2.72
N GLY A 181 23.02 -0.23 3.89
CA GLY A 181 23.82 0.61 4.79
C GLY A 181 24.26 1.94 4.16
N LEU A 182 23.56 2.39 3.11
CA LEU A 182 23.87 3.65 2.44
C LEU A 182 23.64 4.82 3.39
N PRO A 183 24.50 5.87 3.36
CA PRO A 183 24.26 7.06 4.15
C PRO A 183 23.00 7.78 3.68
N MET A 184 22.14 8.15 4.64
CA MET A 184 21.00 8.99 4.37
C MET A 184 21.43 10.43 4.12
N ASN A 185 20.80 11.08 3.14
CA ASN A 185 20.85 12.52 3.09
C ASN A 185 19.79 13.13 4.04
N GLN A 186 19.90 14.41 4.34
CA GLN A 186 19.03 15.11 5.28
C GLN A 186 17.53 15.02 4.95
N TYR A 187 17.16 14.87 3.68
CA TYR A 187 15.76 14.79 3.23
C TYR A 187 15.21 13.39 3.50
N GLN A 188 16.00 12.36 3.22
CA GLN A 188 15.64 10.96 3.49
C GLN A 188 15.51 10.71 5.00
N GLU A 189 16.41 11.28 5.82
CA GLU A 189 16.33 11.23 7.28
C GLU A 189 15.03 11.85 7.79
N LYS A 190 14.65 13.03 7.26
CA LYS A 190 13.41 13.69 7.65
C LYS A 190 12.17 12.87 7.25
N LEU A 191 12.13 12.34 6.02
CA LEU A 191 11.03 11.51 5.55
C LEU A 191 10.84 10.27 6.43
N LEU A 192 11.92 9.51 6.66
CA LEU A 192 11.87 8.31 7.48
C LEU A 192 11.56 8.60 8.95
N GLY A 193 12.15 9.67 9.51
CA GLY A 193 11.86 10.11 10.87
C GLY A 193 10.40 10.49 11.06
N SER A 194 9.81 11.20 10.11
CA SER A 194 8.38 11.56 10.14
C SER A 194 7.49 10.33 10.00
N LEU A 195 7.83 9.39 9.09
CA LEU A 195 7.08 8.14 8.96
C LEU A 195 7.16 7.30 10.25
N GLN A 196 8.33 7.20 10.86
CA GLN A 196 8.50 6.51 12.14
C GLN A 196 7.68 7.16 13.25
N ALA A 197 7.65 8.50 13.32
CA ALA A 197 6.84 9.24 14.29
C ALA A 197 5.34 8.97 14.07
N TYR A 198 4.87 8.94 12.82
CA TYR A 198 3.50 8.58 12.49
C TYR A 198 3.14 7.18 12.97
N LEU A 199 3.95 6.18 12.65
CA LEU A 199 3.72 4.79 13.04
C LEU A 199 3.72 4.63 14.56
N SER A 200 4.62 5.32 15.27
CA SER A 200 4.66 5.34 16.73
C SER A 200 3.41 5.98 17.34
N GLY A 201 2.96 7.11 16.79
CA GLY A 201 1.72 7.78 17.18
C GLY A 201 0.49 6.91 16.95
N ARG A 202 0.44 6.17 15.84
CA ARG A 202 -0.65 5.24 15.53
C ARG A 202 -0.70 4.07 16.53
N LEU A 203 0.45 3.51 16.90
CA LEU A 203 0.54 2.47 17.94
C LEU A 203 0.10 2.98 19.30
N ALA A 204 0.49 4.21 19.65
CA ALA A 204 0.11 4.85 20.91
C ALA A 204 -1.32 5.44 20.90
N LYS A 205 -1.98 5.49 19.74
CA LYS A 205 -3.28 6.16 19.50
C LYS A 205 -3.25 7.66 19.83
N GLU A 206 -2.14 8.31 19.50
CA GLU A 206 -1.89 9.74 19.73
C GLU A 206 -2.14 10.54 18.45
N GLU A 207 -3.36 11.03 18.27
CA GLU A 207 -3.80 11.76 17.08
C GLU A 207 -2.92 12.97 16.76
N HIS A 208 -2.58 13.78 17.79
CA HIS A 208 -1.73 14.95 17.61
C HIS A 208 -0.33 14.59 17.08
N THR A 209 0.26 13.50 17.56
CA THR A 209 1.57 12.99 17.09
C THR A 209 1.47 12.54 15.63
N MET A 210 0.40 11.86 15.24
CA MET A 210 0.17 11.44 13.85
C MET A 210 0.02 12.64 12.91
N GLN A 211 -0.82 13.62 13.26
CA GLN A 211 -1.04 14.81 12.44
C GLN A 211 0.24 15.63 12.26
N LYS A 212 1.00 15.84 13.36
CA LYS A 212 2.29 16.52 13.29
C LYS A 212 3.28 15.78 12.39
N ALA A 213 3.36 14.47 12.52
CA ALA A 213 4.25 13.64 11.72
C ALA A 213 3.92 13.71 10.22
N LEU A 214 2.64 13.73 9.85
CA LEU A 214 2.20 13.89 8.46
C LEU A 214 2.56 15.27 7.90
N LEU A 215 2.40 16.32 8.69
CA LEU A 215 2.82 17.68 8.31
C LEU A 215 4.35 17.76 8.10
N ASP A 216 5.12 17.15 9.00
CA ASP A 216 6.58 17.10 8.89
C ASP A 216 7.01 16.29 7.66
N TYR A 217 6.31 15.20 7.34
CA TYR A 217 6.52 14.38 6.14
C TYR A 217 6.23 15.18 4.87
N GLU A 218 5.09 15.89 4.80
CA GLU A 218 4.72 16.75 3.67
C GLU A 218 5.80 17.83 3.44
N ASN A 219 6.24 18.51 4.50
CA ASN A 219 7.28 19.54 4.42
C ASN A 219 8.62 18.96 3.92
N ALA A 220 8.97 17.75 4.36
CA ALA A 220 10.15 17.05 3.88
C ALA A 220 10.04 16.70 2.38
N LEU A 221 8.87 16.20 1.94
CA LEU A 221 8.60 15.97 0.51
C LEU A 221 8.67 17.24 -0.32
N MET A 222 8.10 18.34 0.18
CA MET A 222 8.12 19.64 -0.51
C MET A 222 9.53 20.20 -0.70
N SER A 223 10.42 19.94 0.26
CA SER A 223 11.81 20.39 0.21
C SER A 223 12.74 19.45 -0.57
N PHE A 224 12.24 18.31 -1.05
CA PHE A 224 13.07 17.33 -1.76
C PHE A 224 13.48 17.90 -3.13
N PRO A 225 14.79 17.89 -3.46
CA PRO A 225 15.26 18.35 -4.76
C PRO A 225 14.83 17.36 -5.87
N ASN A 226 14.57 17.89 -7.07
CA ASN A 226 14.24 17.07 -8.25
C ASN A 226 13.03 16.13 -8.07
N LYS A 227 11.91 16.67 -7.59
CA LYS A 227 10.66 15.91 -7.44
C LYS A 227 10.23 15.31 -8.77
N GLN A 228 10.01 14.00 -8.76
CA GLN A 228 9.45 13.26 -9.90
C GLN A 228 7.92 13.18 -9.86
N PHE A 229 7.28 13.91 -8.95
CA PHE A 229 5.83 13.86 -8.71
C PHE A 229 5.30 15.20 -8.21
N GLU A 230 4.02 15.42 -8.45
CA GLU A 230 3.27 16.56 -7.94
C GLU A 230 2.31 16.10 -6.85
N ILE A 231 2.44 16.65 -5.63
CA ILE A 231 1.62 16.26 -4.47
C ILE A 231 0.13 16.48 -4.74
N ASP A 232 -0.23 17.57 -5.40
CA ASP A 232 -1.62 17.86 -5.79
C ASP A 232 -2.21 16.79 -6.73
N THR A 233 -1.37 16.20 -7.58
CA THR A 233 -1.80 15.11 -8.47
C THR A 233 -2.05 13.83 -7.68
N LEU A 234 -1.21 13.50 -6.70
CA LEU A 234 -1.39 12.36 -5.81
C LEU A 234 -2.68 12.52 -4.99
N ARG A 235 -2.89 13.68 -4.38
CA ARG A 235 -4.13 13.98 -3.63
C ARG A 235 -5.39 13.87 -4.48
N LYS A 236 -5.35 14.32 -5.74
CA LYS A 236 -6.49 14.14 -6.65
C LYS A 236 -6.76 12.66 -6.93
N GLU A 237 -5.71 11.85 -7.11
CA GLU A 237 -5.86 10.41 -7.31
C GLU A 237 -6.47 9.74 -6.07
N THR A 238 -6.00 10.09 -4.86
CA THR A 238 -6.58 9.61 -3.59
C THR A 238 -8.06 9.97 -3.48
N TRP A 239 -8.42 11.20 -3.81
CA TRP A 239 -9.80 11.68 -3.72
C TRP A 239 -10.75 11.00 -4.73
N MET A 240 -10.25 10.58 -5.90
CA MET A 240 -11.04 9.90 -6.94
C MET A 240 -11.25 8.40 -6.67
N ASN A 241 -10.51 7.80 -5.74
CA ASN A 241 -10.59 6.39 -5.37
C ASN A 241 -11.75 6.10 -4.39
#